data_39e9d497f244cadefa8b820022018697
#
_entry.id   39e9d497f244cadefa8b820022018697
#
_cell.length_a   1.000
_cell.length_b   1.000
_cell.length_c   1.000
_cell.angle_alpha   90.00
_cell.angle_beta   90.00
_cell.angle_gamma   90.00
#
_symmetry.space_group_name_H-M   'P 1'
#
loop_
_entity.id
_entity.type
_entity.pdbx_description
1 polymer ?
#
loop_
_entity_poly.entity_id
_entity_poly.type
_entity_poly.pdbx_seq_one_letter_code
_entity_poly.pdbx_strand_id
1 'polypeptide(L)'
;MTEQEVRNRVYTIAGNGKFSHRAISAGRVDEDEFKTWADKNVTGKQAFKIISNDGGSEVTPNVIRAKIDQYKPDIVFIDYLQLMQDNAGTSQNETVKIKNLSRELKLLAISEQVPIIAIASATPDDASDLESVPQLGQVAWSRQIAYDADWVLAMGRQQNSDALECAFRKNRHGFLGDFIMFADFDKGKFEEVLDPIS
;
A
#
# COMPACT_ATOMS: atom_id res chain seq x y z
N MET A 1 -8.30 -4.29 6.19
CA MET A 1 -7.55 -4.32 7.48
C MET A 1 -8.21 -3.37 8.46
N THR A 2 -8.29 -3.79 9.74
CA THR A 2 -8.74 -2.92 10.82
C THR A 2 -7.65 -1.90 11.20
N GLU A 3 -8.03 -0.82 11.88
CA GLU A 3 -7.06 0.15 12.39
C GLU A 3 -6.02 -0.52 13.30
N GLN A 4 -6.43 -1.49 14.11
CA GLN A 4 -5.53 -2.22 15.00
C GLN A 4 -4.49 -3.07 14.25
N GLU A 5 -4.89 -3.73 13.16
CA GLU A 5 -3.95 -4.49 12.33
C GLU A 5 -2.89 -3.59 11.68
N VAL A 6 -3.29 -2.42 11.21
CA VAL A 6 -2.35 -1.44 10.66
C VAL A 6 -1.39 -0.94 11.75
N ARG A 7 -1.90 -0.63 12.95
CA ARG A 7 -1.05 -0.24 14.09
C ARG A 7 -0.04 -1.32 14.46
N ASN A 8 -0.45 -2.58 14.50
CA ASN A 8 0.44 -3.69 14.80
C ASN A 8 1.58 -3.80 13.77
N ARG A 9 1.30 -3.58 12.48
CA ARG A 9 2.32 -3.53 11.43
C ARG A 9 3.30 -2.37 11.63
N VAL A 10 2.78 -1.20 11.98
CA VAL A 10 3.62 -0.04 12.29
C VAL A 10 4.56 -0.31 13.45
N TYR A 11 4.07 -0.91 14.54
CA TYR A 11 4.93 -1.29 15.66
C TYR A 11 5.99 -2.32 15.24
N THR A 12 5.62 -3.29 14.40
CA THR A 12 6.56 -4.29 13.88
C THR A 12 7.69 -3.63 13.07
N ILE A 13 7.33 -2.77 12.13
CA ILE A 13 8.29 -2.06 11.26
C ILE A 13 9.17 -1.12 12.08
N ALA A 14 8.58 -0.31 12.97
CA ALA A 14 9.32 0.60 13.85
C ALA A 14 10.25 -0.15 14.82
N GLY A 15 9.88 -1.37 15.20
CA GLY A 15 10.65 -2.25 16.05
C GLY A 15 11.90 -2.82 15.39
N ASN A 16 11.98 -2.77 14.05
CA ASN A 16 13.11 -3.26 13.26
C ASN A 16 13.58 -4.67 13.69
N GLY A 17 12.62 -5.59 13.82
CA GLY A 17 12.86 -6.97 14.23
C GLY A 17 12.90 -7.23 15.74
N LYS A 18 12.74 -6.21 16.58
CA LYS A 18 12.66 -6.38 18.04
C LYS A 18 11.41 -7.19 18.44
N PHE A 19 10.27 -6.90 17.83
CA PHE A 19 9.01 -7.59 18.07
C PHE A 19 8.49 -8.18 16.76
N SER A 20 8.07 -9.45 16.79
CA SER A 20 7.46 -10.06 15.61
C SER A 20 5.99 -9.64 15.49
N HIS A 21 5.52 -9.52 14.25
CA HIS A 21 4.13 -9.20 13.96
C HIS A 21 3.17 -10.22 14.59
N ARG A 22 3.52 -11.51 14.53
CA ARG A 22 2.73 -12.58 15.15
C ARG A 22 2.65 -12.46 16.66
N ALA A 23 3.76 -12.09 17.31
CA ALA A 23 3.77 -11.93 18.77
C ALA A 23 2.92 -10.73 19.21
N ILE A 24 3.03 -9.58 18.52
CA ILE A 24 2.20 -8.39 18.79
C ILE A 24 0.72 -8.74 18.57
N SER A 25 0.37 -9.30 17.42
CA SER A 25 -1.02 -9.59 17.06
C SER A 25 -1.68 -10.64 17.95
N ALA A 26 -0.89 -11.56 18.50
CA ALA A 26 -1.36 -12.58 19.43
C ALA A 26 -1.29 -12.17 20.91
N GLY A 27 -0.85 -10.95 21.22
CA GLY A 27 -0.66 -10.50 22.61
C GLY A 27 0.39 -11.29 23.37
N ARG A 28 1.41 -11.83 22.68
CA ARG A 28 2.49 -12.66 23.27
C ARG A 28 3.80 -11.90 23.44
N VAL A 29 3.72 -10.60 23.54
CA VAL A 29 4.84 -9.73 23.92
C VAL A 29 4.80 -9.42 25.42
N ASP A 30 5.96 -9.20 26.05
CA ASP A 30 5.98 -8.66 27.39
C ASP A 30 5.35 -7.26 27.35
N GLU A 31 4.27 -7.07 28.13
CA GLU A 31 3.44 -5.86 28.05
C GLU A 31 4.22 -4.63 28.53
N ASP A 32 4.98 -4.75 29.60
CA ASP A 32 5.73 -3.63 30.19
C ASP A 32 6.90 -3.23 29.29
N GLU A 33 7.62 -4.22 28.75
CA GLU A 33 8.69 -3.98 27.78
C GLU A 33 8.15 -3.31 26.52
N PHE A 34 7.06 -3.86 25.96
CA PHE A 34 6.45 -3.35 24.74
C PHE A 34 5.94 -1.92 24.92
N LYS A 35 5.21 -1.65 26.02
CA LYS A 35 4.69 -0.32 26.34
C LYS A 35 5.81 0.69 26.51
N THR A 36 6.83 0.36 27.31
CA THR A 36 7.98 1.24 27.52
C THR A 36 8.69 1.57 26.20
N TRP A 37 8.87 0.55 25.35
CA TRP A 37 9.48 0.75 24.04
C TRP A 37 8.58 1.59 23.11
N ALA A 38 7.28 1.31 23.05
CA ALA A 38 6.32 2.01 22.20
C ALA A 38 6.24 3.50 22.60
N ASP A 39 6.14 3.81 23.89
CA ASP A 39 6.11 5.18 24.40
C ASP A 39 7.37 5.97 24.03
N LYS A 40 8.53 5.31 24.08
CA LYS A 40 9.80 5.94 23.72
C LYS A 40 9.96 6.15 22.20
N ASN A 41 9.50 5.22 21.37
CA ASN A 41 9.88 5.16 19.96
C ASN A 41 8.75 5.50 18.99
N VAL A 42 7.49 5.31 19.37
CA VAL A 42 6.35 5.41 18.48
C VAL A 42 5.29 6.38 19.00
N THR A 43 4.88 6.26 20.28
CA THR A 43 3.81 7.06 20.87
C THR A 43 4.15 8.56 20.83
N GLY A 44 3.22 9.36 20.34
CA GLY A 44 3.40 10.81 20.21
C GLY A 44 4.36 11.27 19.11
N LYS A 45 5.02 10.34 18.42
CA LYS A 45 5.93 10.63 17.30
C LYS A 45 5.28 10.33 15.93
N GLN A 46 4.06 9.82 15.94
CA GLN A 46 3.39 9.41 14.72
C GLN A 46 2.91 10.62 13.94
N ALA A 47 3.52 10.81 12.78
CA ALA A 47 3.08 11.78 11.79
C ALA A 47 2.02 11.19 10.83
N PHE A 48 1.29 10.12 11.20
CA PHE A 48 0.30 9.54 10.32
C PHE A 48 -1.04 9.29 11.00
N LYS A 49 -2.11 9.38 10.20
CA LYS A 49 -3.49 9.10 10.60
C LYS A 49 -4.00 7.87 9.84
N ILE A 50 -4.50 6.89 10.59
CA ILE A 50 -5.18 5.74 10.00
C ILE A 50 -6.67 6.08 9.93
N ILE A 51 -7.26 5.81 8.77
CA ILE A 51 -8.69 5.94 8.53
C ILE A 51 -9.16 4.59 8.01
N SER A 52 -9.99 3.92 8.79
CA SER A 52 -10.60 2.64 8.41
C SER A 52 -12.07 2.83 8.08
N ASN A 53 -12.61 1.88 7.35
CA ASN A 53 -14.03 1.85 6.96
C ASN A 53 -14.89 1.09 8.01
N ASP A 54 -14.46 1.07 9.27
CA ASP A 54 -15.12 0.30 10.35
C ASP A 54 -16.54 0.80 10.66
N GLY A 55 -16.90 1.98 10.19
CA GLY A 55 -18.22 2.60 10.39
C GLY A 55 -19.24 2.36 9.27
N GLY A 56 -18.92 1.52 8.27
CA GLY A 56 -19.84 1.21 7.16
C GLY A 56 -20.01 2.34 6.13
N SER A 57 -19.28 3.45 6.25
CA SER A 57 -19.30 4.53 5.27
C SER A 57 -18.38 4.19 4.10
N GLU A 58 -18.88 4.32 2.87
CA GLU A 58 -18.07 4.11 1.67
C GLU A 58 -16.96 5.16 1.58
N VAL A 59 -15.73 4.71 1.28
CA VAL A 59 -14.61 5.61 1.03
C VAL A 59 -14.61 6.01 -0.44
N THR A 60 -14.84 7.29 -0.69
CA THR A 60 -14.81 7.89 -2.03
C THR A 60 -13.69 8.94 -2.13
N PRO A 61 -13.29 9.36 -3.33
CA PRO A 61 -12.35 10.46 -3.51
C PRO A 61 -12.76 11.75 -2.79
N ASN A 62 -14.07 12.04 -2.69
CA ASN A 62 -14.56 13.20 -1.93
C ASN A 62 -14.34 13.05 -0.43
N VAL A 63 -14.48 11.85 0.13
CA VAL A 63 -14.16 11.56 1.53
C VAL A 63 -12.66 11.77 1.77
N ILE A 64 -11.81 11.28 0.86
CA ILE A 64 -10.35 11.50 0.94
C ILE A 64 -10.03 13.00 0.90
N ARG A 65 -10.66 13.78 0.00
CA ARG A 65 -10.50 15.24 -0.06
C ARG A 65 -10.80 15.89 1.29
N ALA A 66 -11.94 15.58 1.89
CA ALA A 66 -12.31 16.11 3.19
C ALA A 66 -11.29 15.75 4.29
N LYS A 67 -10.67 14.56 4.20
CA LYS A 67 -9.61 14.15 5.13
C LYS A 67 -8.28 14.86 4.86
N ILE A 68 -7.94 15.09 3.60
CA ILE A 68 -6.79 15.91 3.24
C ILE A 68 -6.96 17.33 3.81
N ASP A 69 -8.15 17.92 3.64
CA ASP A 69 -8.45 19.25 4.20
C ASP A 69 -8.36 19.28 5.73
N GLN A 70 -8.83 18.23 6.38
CA GLN A 70 -8.86 18.13 7.85
C GLN A 70 -7.46 17.92 8.45
N TYR A 71 -6.64 17.08 7.83
CA TYR A 71 -5.37 16.61 8.43
C TYR A 71 -4.12 17.17 7.78
N LYS A 72 -4.25 17.76 6.58
CA LYS A 72 -3.14 18.34 5.78
C LYS A 72 -1.93 17.41 5.69
N PRO A 73 -2.12 16.17 5.20
CA PRO A 73 -1.04 15.19 5.10
C PRO A 73 -0.06 15.56 3.98
N ASP A 74 1.20 15.15 4.13
CA ASP A 74 2.20 15.26 3.06
C ASP A 74 2.05 14.18 1.98
N ILE A 75 1.39 13.06 2.32
CA ILE A 75 1.16 11.92 1.42
C ILE A 75 -0.06 11.11 1.88
N VAL A 76 -0.77 10.52 0.92
CA VAL A 76 -1.92 9.62 1.18
C VAL A 76 -1.61 8.22 0.64
N PHE A 77 -1.86 7.20 1.46
CA PHE A 77 -1.82 5.79 1.06
C PHE A 77 -3.23 5.20 1.05
N ILE A 78 -3.57 4.44 0.03
CA ILE A 78 -4.85 3.76 -0.13
C ILE A 78 -4.60 2.25 -0.21
N ASP A 79 -5.09 1.49 0.77
CA ASP A 79 -4.99 0.03 0.81
C ASP A 79 -6.40 -0.60 0.92
N TYR A 80 -6.98 -0.98 -0.18
CA TYR A 80 -6.57 -0.95 -1.56
C TYR A 80 -7.70 -0.40 -2.45
N LEU A 81 -7.36 -0.06 -3.69
CA LEU A 81 -8.22 0.73 -4.59
C LEU A 81 -9.60 0.09 -4.83
N GLN A 82 -9.67 -1.24 -4.94
CA GLN A 82 -10.91 -1.95 -5.23
C GLN A 82 -11.96 -1.86 -4.10
N LEU A 83 -11.55 -1.54 -2.86
CA LEU A 83 -12.48 -1.31 -1.75
C LEU A 83 -13.13 0.08 -1.76
N MET A 84 -12.62 0.98 -2.58
CA MET A 84 -13.22 2.31 -2.72
C MET A 84 -14.43 2.30 -3.62
N GLN A 85 -15.25 3.33 -3.49
CA GLN A 85 -16.31 3.68 -4.44
C GLN A 85 -15.94 4.97 -5.19
N ASP A 86 -16.36 5.06 -6.47
CA ASP A 86 -16.27 6.33 -7.20
C ASP A 86 -17.29 7.35 -6.63
N ASN A 87 -17.09 8.63 -6.92
CA ASN A 87 -17.99 9.66 -6.40
C ASN A 87 -19.43 9.54 -6.95
N ALA A 88 -19.64 8.84 -8.06
CA ALA A 88 -20.96 8.63 -8.64
C ALA A 88 -21.75 7.58 -7.86
N GLY A 89 -21.10 6.62 -7.21
CA GLY A 89 -21.73 5.58 -6.38
C GLY A 89 -22.66 4.62 -7.11
N THR A 90 -22.74 4.68 -8.44
CA THR A 90 -23.75 4.00 -9.24
C THR A 90 -23.21 2.91 -10.15
N SER A 91 -21.90 2.77 -10.27
CA SER A 91 -21.32 1.81 -11.19
C SER A 91 -21.38 0.39 -10.64
N GLN A 92 -22.24 -0.44 -11.21
CA GLN A 92 -22.26 -1.89 -10.96
C GLN A 92 -21.15 -2.63 -11.71
N ASN A 93 -20.43 -1.95 -12.60
CA ASN A 93 -19.32 -2.51 -13.37
C ASN A 93 -18.00 -2.11 -12.72
N GLU A 94 -17.30 -3.11 -12.19
CA GLU A 94 -16.02 -2.94 -11.49
C GLU A 94 -14.96 -2.23 -12.36
N THR A 95 -14.89 -2.56 -13.65
CA THR A 95 -13.96 -1.91 -14.59
C THR A 95 -14.23 -0.42 -14.73
N VAL A 96 -15.50 -0.04 -14.81
CA VAL A 96 -15.90 1.38 -14.91
C VAL A 96 -15.61 2.11 -13.60
N LYS A 97 -15.93 1.49 -12.48
CA LYS A 97 -15.63 2.03 -11.16
C LYS A 97 -14.13 2.32 -10.99
N ILE A 98 -13.28 1.34 -11.28
CA ILE A 98 -11.82 1.50 -11.16
C ILE A 98 -11.29 2.57 -12.12
N LYS A 99 -11.82 2.64 -13.33
CA LYS A 99 -11.48 3.70 -14.29
C LYS A 99 -11.81 5.09 -13.74
N ASN A 100 -13.00 5.27 -13.17
CA ASN A 100 -13.42 6.53 -12.58
C ASN A 100 -12.53 6.89 -11.38
N LEU A 101 -12.32 5.94 -10.46
CA LEU A 101 -11.46 6.11 -9.29
C LEU A 101 -10.05 6.55 -9.67
N SER A 102 -9.42 5.87 -10.63
CA SER A 102 -8.08 6.22 -11.08
C SER A 102 -7.99 7.69 -11.52
N ARG A 103 -8.94 8.11 -12.37
CA ARG A 103 -8.99 9.48 -12.86
C ARG A 103 -9.30 10.49 -11.75
N GLU A 104 -10.26 10.18 -10.88
CA GLU A 104 -10.65 11.07 -9.77
C GLU A 104 -9.51 11.25 -8.77
N LEU A 105 -8.79 10.18 -8.43
CA LEU A 105 -7.62 10.24 -7.55
C LEU A 105 -6.47 11.01 -8.18
N LYS A 106 -6.24 10.87 -9.50
CA LYS A 106 -5.25 11.67 -10.22
C LYS A 106 -5.57 13.17 -10.15
N LEU A 107 -6.83 13.53 -10.39
CA LEU A 107 -7.28 14.92 -10.31
C LEU A 107 -7.20 15.45 -8.88
N LEU A 108 -7.54 14.63 -7.90
CA LEU A 108 -7.44 14.97 -6.48
C LEU A 108 -5.99 15.24 -6.08
N ALA A 109 -5.06 14.37 -6.45
CA ALA A 109 -3.63 14.57 -6.15
C ALA A 109 -3.10 15.89 -6.74
N ILE A 110 -3.55 16.24 -7.95
CA ILE A 110 -3.16 17.49 -8.61
C ILE A 110 -3.80 18.70 -7.90
N SER A 111 -5.10 18.66 -7.60
CA SER A 111 -5.81 19.79 -7.00
C SER A 111 -5.36 20.10 -5.58
N GLU A 112 -5.12 19.07 -4.79
CA GLU A 112 -4.67 19.20 -3.40
C GLU A 112 -3.15 19.31 -3.25
N GLN A 113 -2.40 19.08 -4.34
CA GLN A 113 -0.93 19.04 -4.34
C GLN A 113 -0.35 18.03 -3.32
N VAL A 114 -1.03 16.91 -3.15
CA VAL A 114 -0.64 15.83 -2.24
C VAL A 114 -0.43 14.55 -3.04
N PRO A 115 0.73 13.90 -2.93
CA PRO A 115 0.96 12.61 -3.55
C PRO A 115 -0.01 11.55 -3.02
N ILE A 116 -0.58 10.75 -3.92
CA ILE A 116 -1.45 9.62 -3.58
C ILE A 116 -0.81 8.33 -4.09
N ILE A 117 -0.56 7.39 -3.18
CA ILE A 117 -0.10 6.04 -3.48
C ILE A 117 -1.26 5.09 -3.26
N ALA A 118 -1.75 4.48 -4.33
CA ALA A 118 -2.83 3.51 -4.28
C ALA A 118 -2.31 2.10 -4.57
N ILE A 119 -2.64 1.17 -3.69
CA ILE A 119 -2.38 -0.26 -3.90
C ILE A 119 -3.53 -0.81 -4.74
N ALA A 120 -3.20 -1.61 -5.75
CA ALA A 120 -4.16 -2.33 -6.54
C ALA A 120 -3.73 -3.79 -6.67
N SER A 121 -4.70 -4.72 -6.60
CA SER A 121 -4.40 -6.12 -6.87
C SER A 121 -4.16 -6.33 -8.37
N ALA A 122 -3.22 -7.20 -8.70
CA ALA A 122 -3.06 -7.71 -10.05
C ALA A 122 -3.88 -8.99 -10.21
N THR A 123 -4.43 -9.20 -11.41
CA THR A 123 -5.09 -10.45 -11.78
C THR A 123 -4.14 -11.20 -12.70
N PRO A 124 -3.61 -12.35 -12.28
CA PRO A 124 -2.79 -13.16 -13.16
C PRO A 124 -3.64 -13.71 -14.31
N ASP A 125 -3.07 -13.76 -15.50
CA ASP A 125 -3.73 -14.32 -16.68
C ASP A 125 -3.78 -15.85 -16.60
N ASP A 126 -2.80 -16.45 -15.91
CA ASP A 126 -2.69 -17.89 -15.69
C ASP A 126 -2.14 -18.22 -14.29
N ALA A 127 -2.34 -19.46 -13.82
CA ALA A 127 -1.81 -19.92 -12.54
C ALA A 127 -0.27 -19.89 -12.46
N SER A 128 0.41 -19.99 -13.60
CA SER A 128 1.88 -19.84 -13.71
C SER A 128 2.35 -18.40 -13.49
N ASP A 129 1.48 -17.42 -13.71
CA ASP A 129 1.81 -15.99 -13.53
C ASP A 129 1.77 -15.54 -12.07
N LEU A 130 1.28 -16.39 -11.16
CA LEU A 130 1.28 -16.11 -9.71
C LEU A 130 2.69 -15.99 -9.12
N GLU A 131 3.70 -16.54 -9.80
CA GLU A 131 5.10 -16.52 -9.36
C GLU A 131 5.92 -15.42 -10.03
N SER A 132 5.33 -14.67 -10.96
CA SER A 132 6.03 -13.60 -11.69
C SER A 132 5.59 -12.22 -11.23
N VAL A 133 6.47 -11.23 -11.47
CA VAL A 133 6.10 -9.81 -11.25
C VAL A 133 5.06 -9.39 -12.27
N PRO A 134 3.89 -8.89 -11.85
CA PRO A 134 2.81 -8.52 -12.75
C PRO A 134 3.26 -7.55 -13.84
N GLN A 135 2.76 -7.78 -15.05
CA GLN A 135 2.93 -6.86 -16.17
C GLN A 135 1.90 -5.72 -16.10
N LEU A 136 2.17 -4.63 -16.81
CA LEU A 136 1.30 -3.45 -16.81
C LEU A 136 -0.15 -3.80 -17.25
N GLY A 137 -0.31 -4.77 -18.16
CA GLY A 137 -1.61 -5.24 -18.62
C GLY A 137 -2.40 -6.09 -17.61
N GLN A 138 -1.71 -6.64 -16.61
CA GLN A 138 -2.28 -7.48 -15.54
C GLN A 138 -2.74 -6.67 -14.33
N VAL A 139 -2.55 -5.36 -14.32
CA VAL A 139 -3.15 -4.50 -13.31
C VAL A 139 -4.67 -4.64 -13.42
N ALA A 140 -5.26 -5.24 -12.38
CA ALA A 140 -6.67 -5.62 -12.38
C ALA A 140 -7.57 -4.48 -12.88
N TRP A 141 -8.41 -4.80 -13.86
CA TRP A 141 -9.56 -4.03 -14.29
C TRP A 141 -9.32 -2.80 -15.16
N SER A 142 -8.09 -2.24 -15.32
CA SER A 142 -8.02 -1.02 -16.11
C SER A 142 -6.63 -0.66 -16.61
N ARG A 143 -6.48 -0.66 -17.93
CA ARG A 143 -5.41 0.11 -18.59
C ARG A 143 -5.40 1.59 -18.16
N GLN A 144 -6.52 2.08 -17.64
CA GLN A 144 -6.66 3.47 -17.20
C GLN A 144 -5.73 3.79 -16.01
N ILE A 145 -5.57 2.87 -15.03
CA ILE A 145 -4.61 3.05 -13.92
C ILE A 145 -3.22 3.33 -14.48
N ALA A 146 -2.81 2.55 -15.50
CA ALA A 146 -1.53 2.74 -16.14
C ALA A 146 -1.41 4.08 -16.88
N TYR A 147 -2.49 4.63 -17.40
CA TYR A 147 -2.47 5.96 -18.04
C TYR A 147 -2.40 7.10 -17.03
N ASP A 148 -3.18 7.03 -15.95
CA ASP A 148 -3.33 8.12 -15.00
C ASP A 148 -2.14 8.20 -14.02
N ALA A 149 -1.58 7.07 -13.60
CA ALA A 149 -0.44 7.02 -12.69
C ALA A 149 0.81 7.67 -13.29
N ASP A 150 1.61 8.34 -12.48
CA ASP A 150 2.92 8.86 -12.88
C ASP A 150 3.99 7.77 -12.82
N TRP A 151 3.84 6.83 -11.88
CA TRP A 151 4.64 5.61 -11.81
C TRP A 151 3.80 4.41 -11.37
N VAL A 152 4.21 3.24 -11.79
CA VAL A 152 3.61 1.95 -11.42
C VAL A 152 4.73 1.02 -11.00
N LEU A 153 4.73 0.63 -9.73
CA LEU A 153 5.62 -0.39 -9.18
C LEU A 153 4.81 -1.69 -9.05
N ALA A 154 5.22 -2.70 -9.78
CA ALA A 154 4.71 -4.05 -9.65
C ALA A 154 5.57 -4.84 -8.65
N MET A 155 4.93 -5.67 -7.84
CA MET A 155 5.59 -6.52 -6.87
C MET A 155 5.05 -7.94 -6.97
N GLY A 156 5.95 -8.91 -7.01
CA GLY A 156 5.66 -10.33 -7.01
C GLY A 156 6.48 -11.07 -5.96
N ARG A 157 5.94 -12.16 -5.44
CA ARG A 157 6.63 -13.01 -4.46
C ARG A 157 6.47 -14.46 -4.84
N GLN A 158 7.57 -15.17 -5.00
CA GLN A 158 7.55 -16.62 -5.19
C GLN A 158 7.14 -17.34 -3.90
N GLN A 159 6.46 -18.47 -4.05
CA GLN A 159 6.10 -19.30 -2.90
C GLN A 159 7.36 -19.75 -2.15
N ASN A 160 7.27 -19.71 -0.81
CA ASN A 160 8.36 -20.09 0.09
C ASN A 160 9.67 -19.31 -0.09
N SER A 161 9.63 -18.13 -0.68
CA SER A 161 10.77 -17.22 -0.81
C SER A 161 10.57 -15.98 0.05
N ASP A 162 11.64 -15.49 0.65
CA ASP A 162 11.68 -14.17 1.29
C ASP A 162 12.09 -13.07 0.31
N ALA A 163 12.32 -13.43 -0.98
CA ALA A 163 12.56 -12.48 -2.05
C ALA A 163 11.24 -11.88 -2.53
N LEU A 164 11.20 -10.55 -2.57
CA LEU A 164 10.15 -9.76 -3.18
C LEU A 164 10.72 -9.14 -4.44
N GLU A 165 10.25 -9.61 -5.58
CA GLU A 165 10.63 -9.07 -6.87
C GLU A 165 9.83 -7.78 -7.14
N CYS A 166 10.51 -6.72 -7.50
CA CYS A 166 9.93 -5.42 -7.75
C CYS A 166 10.31 -4.91 -9.14
N ALA A 167 9.37 -4.30 -9.84
CA ALA A 167 9.62 -3.79 -11.18
C ALA A 167 8.86 -2.47 -11.42
N PHE A 168 9.57 -1.43 -11.85
CA PHE A 168 8.92 -0.24 -12.37
C PHE A 168 8.36 -0.51 -13.76
N ARG A 169 7.06 -0.71 -13.86
CA ARG A 169 6.34 -0.92 -15.13
C ARG A 169 5.97 0.40 -15.82
N LYS A 170 5.96 1.48 -15.07
CA LYS A 170 5.86 2.85 -15.57
C LYS A 170 6.63 3.79 -14.65
N ASN A 171 7.38 4.70 -15.25
CA ASN A 171 8.01 5.81 -14.56
C ASN A 171 8.06 7.03 -15.51
N ARG A 172 7.20 8.02 -15.29
CA ARG A 172 7.07 9.18 -16.20
C ARG A 172 8.33 10.04 -16.28
N HIS A 173 9.08 10.10 -15.19
CA HIS A 173 10.21 11.01 -15.03
C HIS A 173 11.55 10.30 -14.80
N GLY A 174 11.60 8.97 -14.90
CA GLY A 174 12.78 8.18 -14.62
C GLY A 174 12.88 6.94 -15.49
N PHE A 175 13.88 6.12 -15.18
CA PHE A 175 14.11 4.86 -15.88
C PHE A 175 13.16 3.78 -15.37
N LEU A 176 12.87 2.81 -16.23
CA LEU A 176 12.31 1.52 -15.84
C LEU A 176 13.44 0.65 -15.31
N GLY A 177 13.14 -0.22 -14.36
CA GLY A 177 14.11 -1.14 -13.80
C GLY A 177 13.46 -2.11 -12.86
N ASP A 178 14.11 -3.23 -12.66
CA ASP A 178 13.70 -4.31 -11.80
C ASP A 178 14.73 -4.43 -10.67
N PHE A 179 14.26 -4.75 -9.47
CA PHE A 179 15.12 -4.97 -8.31
C PHE A 179 14.51 -6.01 -7.37
N ILE A 180 15.33 -6.59 -6.53
CA ILE A 180 14.90 -7.59 -5.56
C ILE A 180 15.07 -7.02 -4.15
N MET A 181 14.07 -7.25 -3.31
CA MET A 181 14.13 -6.94 -1.89
C MET A 181 14.05 -8.24 -1.09
N PHE A 182 14.80 -8.32 -0.01
CA PHE A 182 14.52 -9.26 1.06
C PHE A 182 13.35 -8.75 1.88
N ALA A 183 12.36 -9.60 2.15
CA ALA A 183 11.12 -9.22 2.84
C ALA A 183 10.78 -10.21 3.97
N ASP A 184 11.18 -9.89 5.19
CA ASP A 184 10.73 -10.60 6.40
C ASP A 184 9.49 -9.88 6.95
N PHE A 185 8.32 -10.35 6.53
CA PHE A 185 7.03 -9.76 6.93
C PHE A 185 6.73 -9.92 8.42
N ASP A 186 7.27 -10.96 9.08
CA ASP A 186 7.06 -11.17 10.52
C ASP A 186 7.87 -10.19 11.36
N LYS A 187 9.01 -9.76 10.85
CA LYS A 187 9.86 -8.74 11.51
C LYS A 187 9.70 -7.34 10.94
N GLY A 188 8.92 -7.19 9.88
CA GLY A 188 8.73 -5.90 9.20
C GLY A 188 10.02 -5.35 8.58
N LYS A 189 10.90 -6.23 8.12
CA LYS A 189 12.18 -5.86 7.49
C LYS A 189 12.08 -5.98 5.99
N PHE A 190 12.50 -4.91 5.31
CA PHE A 190 12.58 -4.85 3.86
C PHE A 190 13.95 -4.26 3.52
N GLU A 191 14.78 -5.05 2.85
CA GLU A 191 16.16 -4.67 2.51
C GLU A 191 16.38 -4.91 1.03
N GLU A 192 16.97 -3.95 0.33
CA GLU A 192 17.35 -4.12 -1.07
C GLU A 192 18.48 -5.16 -1.16
N VAL A 193 18.31 -6.13 -2.03
CA VAL A 193 19.38 -7.08 -2.37
C VAL A 193 20.20 -6.44 -3.48
N LEU A 194 21.32 -5.84 -3.09
CA LEU A 194 22.30 -5.37 -4.06
C LEU A 194 22.95 -6.60 -4.68
N ASP A 195 22.69 -6.85 -5.96
CA ASP A 195 23.52 -7.80 -6.71
C ASP A 195 24.97 -7.38 -6.59
N PRO A 196 25.89 -8.27 -6.20
CA PRO A 196 27.30 -7.97 -6.32
C PRO A 196 27.54 -7.70 -7.82
N ILE A 197 27.86 -6.44 -8.14
CA ILE A 197 28.17 -6.01 -9.50
C ILE A 197 29.22 -6.98 -10.06
N SER A 198 28.77 -7.85 -10.98
CA SER A 198 29.61 -8.78 -11.73
C SER A 198 30.41 -8.03 -12.81
#